data_e790c330f680b03934772fc0d1c51500
#
_entry.id   e790c330f680b03934772fc0d1c51500
#
_cell.length_a   1.000
_cell.length_b   1.000
_cell.length_c   1.000
_cell.angle_alpha   90.00
_cell.angle_beta   90.00
_cell.angle_gamma   90.00
#
_symmetry.space_group_name_H-M   'P 1'
#
loop_
_entity.id
_entity.type
_entity.pdbx_description
1 polymer ?
#
loop_
_entity_poly.entity_id
_entity_poly.type
_entity_poly.pdbx_seq_one_letter_code
_entity_poly.pdbx_strand_id
1 'polypeptide(L)'
;MKKILTNRDFILFAIILIGLIAVGFANPLFVTPKSISDVLTDTSILIILALSQMIVILIRAIDLSVASNLALSGMLISLLSTVHPELPVYYFIALSCVIGTCLGVLNGISIAILKVPFIVTTLGTLSIYRGLIYFVSDGKQVYSNEFSEDFLALIHYKFLSLSFLFWLAVAVFIVIYVLLNHTRFGRNL
;
A
#
# COMPACT_ATOMS: atom_id res chain seq x y z
N MET A 1 -22.42 -12.98 -27.94
CA MET A 1 -20.99 -12.86 -28.27
C MET A 1 -20.55 -11.41 -28.56
N LYS A 2 -21.22 -10.60 -29.41
CA LYS A 2 -20.83 -9.21 -29.71
C LYS A 2 -20.72 -8.28 -28.46
N LYS A 3 -21.59 -8.43 -27.45
CA LYS A 3 -21.59 -7.62 -26.22
C LYS A 3 -20.38 -7.86 -25.28
N ILE A 4 -19.76 -9.04 -25.36
CA ILE A 4 -18.58 -9.38 -24.53
C ILE A 4 -17.32 -8.76 -25.14
N LEU A 5 -17.18 -8.80 -26.46
CA LEU A 5 -16.04 -8.24 -27.19
C LEU A 5 -16.00 -6.70 -27.19
N THR A 6 -17.11 -6.03 -26.88
CA THR A 6 -17.19 -4.57 -26.74
C THR A 6 -17.12 -4.09 -25.29
N ASN A 7 -17.01 -5.01 -24.32
CA ASN A 7 -16.84 -4.66 -22.93
C ASN A 7 -15.39 -4.20 -22.70
N ARG A 8 -15.22 -2.96 -22.23
CA ARG A 8 -13.92 -2.36 -21.94
C ARG A 8 -13.05 -3.25 -21.05
N ASP A 9 -13.64 -3.86 -20.03
CA ASP A 9 -12.93 -4.72 -19.07
C ASP A 9 -12.41 -6.00 -19.72
N PHE A 10 -13.21 -6.57 -20.65
CA PHE A 10 -12.79 -7.76 -21.42
C PHE A 10 -11.61 -7.43 -22.36
N ILE A 11 -11.66 -6.26 -23.02
CA ILE A 11 -10.58 -5.81 -23.91
C ILE A 11 -9.30 -5.61 -23.11
N LEU A 12 -9.38 -4.94 -21.95
CA LEU A 12 -8.22 -4.74 -21.08
C LEU A 12 -7.63 -6.07 -20.59
N PHE A 13 -8.49 -7.00 -20.17
CA PHE A 13 -8.06 -8.34 -19.77
C PHE A 13 -7.37 -9.09 -20.92
N ALA A 14 -7.92 -9.03 -22.12
CA ALA A 14 -7.35 -9.66 -23.30
C ALA A 14 -5.98 -9.07 -23.65
N ILE A 15 -5.83 -7.74 -23.59
CA ILE A 15 -4.54 -7.06 -23.83
C ILE A 15 -3.48 -7.51 -22.81
N ILE A 16 -3.85 -7.57 -21.52
CA ILE A 16 -2.94 -8.03 -20.47
C ILE A 16 -2.53 -9.49 -20.72
N LEU A 17 -3.50 -10.35 -21.05
CA LEU A 17 -3.23 -11.76 -21.30
C LEU A 17 -2.31 -11.97 -22.51
N ILE A 18 -2.58 -11.26 -23.62
CA ILE A 18 -1.73 -11.28 -24.82
C ILE A 18 -0.33 -10.78 -24.50
N GLY A 19 -0.22 -9.70 -23.73
CA GLY A 19 1.06 -9.16 -23.29
C GLY A 19 1.86 -10.16 -22.45
N LEU A 20 1.23 -10.81 -21.49
CA LEU A 20 1.86 -11.85 -20.66
C LEU A 20 2.33 -13.04 -21.50
N ILE A 21 1.51 -13.49 -22.47
CA ILE A 21 1.89 -14.56 -23.39
C ILE A 21 3.08 -14.15 -24.25
N ALA A 22 3.05 -12.95 -24.83
CA ALA A 22 4.12 -12.45 -25.68
C ALA A 22 5.46 -12.34 -24.90
N VAL A 23 5.42 -11.80 -23.68
CA VAL A 23 6.59 -11.72 -22.79
C VAL A 23 7.07 -13.11 -22.39
N GLY A 24 6.16 -14.05 -22.09
CA GLY A 24 6.50 -15.42 -21.77
C GLY A 24 7.23 -16.16 -22.90
N PHE A 25 6.87 -15.89 -24.16
CA PHE A 25 7.59 -16.42 -25.32
C PHE A 25 8.96 -15.75 -25.49
N ALA A 26 9.07 -14.45 -25.25
CA ALA A 26 10.33 -13.71 -25.37
C ALA A 26 11.31 -14.05 -24.25
N ASN A 27 10.82 -14.26 -23.04
CA ASN A 27 11.63 -14.63 -21.88
C ASN A 27 10.84 -15.56 -20.94
N PRO A 28 11.07 -16.89 -21.03
CA PRO A 28 10.39 -17.89 -20.20
C PRO A 28 10.55 -17.70 -18.70
N LEU A 29 11.61 -17.02 -18.26
CA LEU A 29 11.85 -16.72 -16.84
C LEU A 29 10.76 -15.81 -16.24
N PHE A 30 10.07 -15.02 -17.06
CA PHE A 30 8.99 -14.14 -16.61
C PHE A 30 7.73 -14.90 -16.14
N VAL A 31 7.52 -16.12 -16.65
CA VAL A 31 6.32 -16.93 -16.35
C VAL A 31 6.60 -18.02 -15.31
N THR A 32 7.75 -17.95 -14.63
CA THR A 32 8.06 -18.88 -13.57
C THR A 32 7.20 -18.65 -12.32
N PRO A 33 6.89 -19.68 -11.53
CA PRO A 33 6.15 -19.51 -10.27
C PRO A 33 6.80 -18.49 -9.33
N LYS A 34 8.13 -18.39 -9.36
CA LYS A 34 8.88 -17.39 -8.58
C LYS A 34 8.56 -15.97 -9.06
N SER A 35 8.70 -15.69 -10.36
CA SER A 35 8.43 -14.37 -10.92
C SER A 35 6.98 -13.94 -10.70
N ILE A 36 6.03 -14.85 -10.85
CA ILE A 36 4.61 -14.57 -10.57
C ILE A 36 4.43 -14.21 -9.08
N SER A 37 5.04 -14.97 -8.17
CA SER A 37 5.00 -14.67 -6.72
C SER A 37 5.61 -13.30 -6.40
N ASP A 38 6.71 -12.93 -7.04
CA ASP A 38 7.38 -11.65 -6.82
C ASP A 38 6.50 -10.48 -7.34
N VAL A 39 5.93 -10.60 -8.54
CA VAL A 39 4.97 -9.61 -9.08
C VAL A 39 3.74 -9.46 -8.18
N LEU A 40 3.18 -10.56 -7.67
CA LEU A 40 2.05 -10.49 -6.74
C LEU A 40 2.43 -9.82 -5.42
N THR A 41 3.65 -10.02 -4.95
CA THR A 41 4.18 -9.36 -3.74
C THR A 41 4.27 -7.86 -3.94
N ASP A 42 4.90 -7.41 -5.01
CA ASP A 42 5.07 -5.99 -5.32
C ASP A 42 3.72 -5.30 -5.56
N THR A 43 2.82 -5.98 -6.26
CA THR A 43 1.46 -5.49 -6.54
C THR A 43 0.61 -5.39 -5.28
N SER A 44 0.87 -6.21 -4.25
CA SER A 44 0.10 -6.22 -3.01
C SER A 44 0.10 -4.86 -2.30
N ILE A 45 1.24 -4.17 -2.29
CA ILE A 45 1.35 -2.82 -1.72
C ILE A 45 0.46 -1.84 -2.50
N LEU A 46 0.51 -1.91 -3.84
CA LEU A 46 -0.32 -1.07 -4.71
C LEU A 46 -1.81 -1.36 -4.53
N ILE A 47 -2.20 -2.62 -4.32
CA ILE A 47 -3.60 -2.99 -4.02
C ILE A 47 -4.07 -2.34 -2.73
N ILE A 48 -3.28 -2.40 -1.65
CA ILE A 48 -3.65 -1.78 -0.36
C ILE A 48 -3.79 -0.26 -0.53
N LEU A 49 -2.88 0.40 -1.24
CA LEU A 49 -2.96 1.82 -1.52
C LEU A 49 -4.18 2.17 -2.39
N ALA A 50 -4.46 1.38 -3.41
CA ALA A 50 -5.63 1.57 -4.28
C ALA A 50 -6.95 1.39 -3.51
N LEU A 51 -7.03 0.43 -2.59
CA LEU A 51 -8.19 0.22 -1.73
C LEU A 51 -8.41 1.41 -0.79
N SER A 52 -7.35 1.95 -0.20
CA SER A 52 -7.44 3.14 0.64
C SER A 52 -7.93 4.35 -0.17
N GLN A 53 -7.38 4.55 -1.35
CA GLN A 53 -7.77 5.64 -2.25
C GLN A 53 -9.20 5.48 -2.77
N MET A 54 -9.67 4.24 -2.99
CA MET A 54 -11.05 3.97 -3.37
C MET A 54 -12.04 4.51 -2.33
N ILE A 55 -11.77 4.35 -1.03
CA ILE A 55 -12.64 4.88 0.04
C ILE A 55 -12.68 6.42 -0.03
N VAL A 56 -11.54 7.06 -0.27
CA VAL A 56 -11.45 8.51 -0.41
C VAL A 56 -12.25 9.02 -1.62
N ILE A 57 -12.16 8.30 -2.74
CA ILE A 57 -12.91 8.65 -3.96
C ILE A 57 -14.42 8.47 -3.77
N LEU A 58 -14.87 7.49 -2.99
CA LEU A 58 -16.29 7.29 -2.68
C LEU A 58 -16.91 8.51 -2.00
N ILE A 59 -16.18 9.22 -1.17
CA ILE A 59 -16.61 10.50 -0.56
C ILE A 59 -16.32 11.71 -1.45
N ARG A 60 -16.01 11.50 -2.73
CA ARG A 60 -15.70 12.54 -3.72
C ARG A 60 -14.49 13.40 -3.35
N ALA A 61 -13.53 12.84 -2.64
CA ALA A 61 -12.27 13.46 -2.26
C ALA A 61 -11.11 12.88 -3.06
N ILE A 62 -9.96 13.55 -2.97
CA ILE A 62 -8.68 13.08 -3.52
C ILE A 62 -7.63 13.27 -2.43
N ASP A 63 -6.95 12.20 -2.05
CA ASP A 63 -5.83 12.26 -1.12
C ASP A 63 -4.50 12.05 -1.86
N LEU A 64 -3.75 13.13 -2.03
CA LEU A 64 -2.44 13.10 -2.69
C LEU A 64 -1.31 12.74 -1.73
N SER A 65 -1.58 12.72 -0.42
CA SER A 65 -0.58 12.47 0.61
C SER A 65 -0.34 10.99 0.92
N VAL A 66 -1.18 10.07 0.44
CA VAL A 66 -1.15 8.64 0.77
C VAL A 66 0.25 8.03 0.58
N ALA A 67 0.90 8.29 -0.56
CA ALA A 67 2.25 7.76 -0.83
C ALA A 67 3.31 8.35 0.11
N SER A 68 3.22 9.63 0.46
CA SER A 68 4.15 10.27 1.39
C SER A 68 3.89 9.86 2.85
N ASN A 69 2.64 9.58 3.22
CA ASN A 69 2.28 9.00 4.51
C ASN A 69 2.91 7.61 4.66
N LEU A 70 2.75 6.75 3.65
CA LEU A 70 3.39 5.43 3.63
C LEU A 70 4.91 5.54 3.77
N ALA A 71 5.53 6.44 2.98
CA ALA A 71 6.98 6.61 2.98
C ALA A 71 7.50 7.15 4.32
N LEU A 72 6.81 8.12 4.95
CA LEU A 72 7.20 8.66 6.26
C LEU A 72 7.03 7.63 7.36
N SER A 73 5.90 6.93 7.39
CA SER A 73 5.65 5.86 8.36
C SER A 73 6.71 4.76 8.23
N GLY A 74 7.01 4.34 7.00
CA GLY A 74 8.04 3.34 6.73
C GLY A 74 9.43 3.80 7.14
N MET A 75 9.82 5.05 6.85
CA MET A 75 11.13 5.59 7.23
C MET A 75 11.29 5.66 8.76
N LEU A 76 10.28 6.14 9.49
CA LEU A 76 10.32 6.21 10.95
C LEU A 76 10.49 4.82 11.58
N ILE A 77 9.77 3.82 11.06
CA ILE A 77 9.87 2.44 11.53
C ILE A 77 11.21 1.82 11.16
N SER A 78 11.70 2.07 9.95
CA SER A 78 13.01 1.57 9.51
C SER A 78 14.13 2.11 10.39
N LEU A 79 14.16 3.42 10.65
CA LEU A 79 15.15 4.03 11.54
C LEU A 79 15.02 3.49 12.97
N LEU A 80 13.81 3.33 13.49
CA LEU A 80 13.61 2.78 14.82
C LEU A 80 14.09 1.33 14.93
N SER A 81 13.88 0.52 13.90
CA SER A 81 14.28 -0.88 13.88
C SER A 81 15.79 -1.07 13.80
N THR A 82 16.54 -0.12 13.22
CA THR A 82 18.01 -0.15 13.24
C THR A 82 18.59 0.23 14.60
N VAL A 83 17.90 1.10 15.35
CA VAL A 83 18.33 1.52 16.70
C VAL A 83 17.93 0.50 17.75
N HIS A 84 16.81 -0.17 17.57
CA HIS A 84 16.23 -1.15 18.52
C HIS A 84 15.97 -2.49 17.86
N PRO A 85 17.00 -3.21 17.39
CA PRO A 85 16.86 -4.49 16.71
C PRO A 85 16.32 -5.60 17.63
N GLU A 86 16.36 -5.41 18.97
CA GLU A 86 15.86 -6.33 19.99
C GLU A 86 14.33 -6.33 20.11
N LEU A 87 13.65 -5.30 19.55
CA LEU A 87 12.20 -5.23 19.64
C LEU A 87 11.54 -6.21 18.65
N PRO A 88 10.46 -6.88 19.05
CA PRO A 88 9.79 -7.84 18.20
C PRO A 88 9.05 -7.16 17.05
N VAL A 89 8.97 -7.82 15.90
CA VAL A 89 8.41 -7.28 14.65
C VAL A 89 6.96 -6.81 14.80
N TYR A 90 6.15 -7.47 15.62
CA TYR A 90 4.76 -7.05 15.84
C TYR A 90 4.65 -5.65 16.48
N TYR A 91 5.66 -5.23 17.25
CA TYR A 91 5.73 -3.87 17.78
C TYR A 91 5.87 -2.84 16.67
N PHE A 92 6.76 -3.10 15.70
CA PHE A 92 6.94 -2.21 14.54
C PHE A 92 5.69 -2.15 13.66
N ILE A 93 5.00 -3.27 13.48
CA ILE A 93 3.72 -3.31 12.75
C ILE A 93 2.66 -2.46 13.47
N ALA A 94 2.49 -2.65 14.76
CA ALA A 94 1.53 -1.86 15.55
C ALA A 94 1.86 -0.36 15.51
N LEU A 95 3.13 -0.01 15.69
CA LEU A 95 3.59 1.37 15.68
C LEU A 95 3.42 2.02 14.30
N SER A 96 3.69 1.29 13.20
CA SER A 96 3.44 1.81 11.84
C SER A 96 1.97 2.14 11.60
N CYS A 97 1.06 1.29 12.09
CA CYS A 97 -0.38 1.54 12.03
C CYS A 97 -0.77 2.79 12.82
N VAL A 98 -0.21 2.98 14.01
CA VAL A 98 -0.46 4.17 14.84
C VAL A 98 0.05 5.43 14.14
N ILE A 99 1.30 5.42 13.64
CA ILE A 99 1.89 6.57 12.94
C ILE A 99 1.06 6.93 11.70
N GLY A 100 0.79 5.95 10.83
CA GLY A 100 0.00 6.18 9.61
C GLY A 100 -1.40 6.71 9.90
N THR A 101 -2.04 6.21 10.98
CA THR A 101 -3.34 6.71 11.44
C THR A 101 -3.24 8.15 11.95
N CYS A 102 -2.25 8.48 12.75
CA CYS A 102 -2.03 9.85 13.24
C CYS A 102 -1.84 10.84 12.09
N LEU A 103 -1.02 10.49 11.10
CA LEU A 103 -0.81 11.32 9.90
C LEU A 103 -2.10 11.49 9.10
N GLY A 104 -2.91 10.43 8.96
CA GLY A 104 -4.22 10.49 8.33
C GLY A 104 -5.24 11.33 9.11
N VAL A 105 -5.23 11.24 10.44
CA VAL A 105 -6.10 12.05 11.33
C VAL A 105 -5.77 13.53 11.20
N LEU A 106 -4.51 13.92 11.05
CA LEU A 106 -4.12 15.33 10.81
C LEU A 106 -4.77 15.87 9.52
N ASN A 107 -4.79 15.10 8.45
CA ASN A 107 -5.53 15.44 7.23
C ASN A 107 -7.03 15.55 7.50
N GLY A 108 -7.59 14.56 8.18
CA GLY A 108 -9.01 14.52 8.52
C GLY A 108 -9.47 15.73 9.35
N ILE A 109 -8.69 16.13 10.35
CA ILE A 109 -8.95 17.33 11.17
C ILE A 109 -8.92 18.59 10.30
N SER A 110 -7.89 18.75 9.47
CA SER A 110 -7.76 19.91 8.59
C SER A 110 -8.95 20.04 7.63
N ILE A 111 -9.42 18.93 7.11
CA ILE A 111 -10.54 18.91 6.16
C ILE A 111 -11.90 19.07 6.87
N ALA A 112 -12.15 18.25 7.88
CA ALA A 112 -13.48 18.17 8.50
C ALA A 112 -13.75 19.33 9.48
N ILE A 113 -12.75 19.76 10.25
CA ILE A 113 -12.88 20.78 11.29
C ILE A 113 -12.47 22.14 10.76
N LEU A 114 -11.28 22.27 10.17
CA LEU A 114 -10.78 23.55 9.66
C LEU A 114 -11.37 23.91 8.30
N LYS A 115 -12.15 23.00 7.66
CA LYS A 115 -12.82 23.21 6.37
C LYS A 115 -11.86 23.55 5.22
N VAL A 116 -10.60 23.10 5.30
CA VAL A 116 -9.64 23.29 4.23
C VAL A 116 -9.99 22.31 3.07
N PRO A 117 -9.97 22.74 1.81
CA PRO A 117 -10.23 21.84 0.68
C PRO A 117 -9.29 20.62 0.65
N PHE A 118 -9.80 19.45 0.29
CA PHE A 118 -9.05 18.18 0.25
C PHE A 118 -7.71 18.29 -0.47
N ILE A 119 -7.72 18.87 -1.70
CA ILE A 119 -6.52 18.99 -2.52
C ILE A 119 -5.46 19.87 -1.85
N VAL A 120 -5.87 20.98 -1.24
CA VAL A 120 -4.94 21.91 -0.57
C VAL A 120 -4.30 21.24 0.64
N THR A 121 -5.11 20.58 1.48
CA THR A 121 -4.61 19.85 2.66
C THR A 121 -3.63 18.76 2.24
N THR A 122 -4.03 17.90 1.30
CA THR A 122 -3.23 16.71 0.96
C THR A 122 -1.99 17.05 0.14
N LEU A 123 -1.99 18.11 -0.66
CA LEU A 123 -0.76 18.65 -1.29
C LEU A 123 0.19 19.25 -0.25
N GLY A 124 -0.35 19.99 0.72
CA GLY A 124 0.43 20.55 1.80
C GLY A 124 1.11 19.45 2.63
N THR A 125 0.33 18.46 3.08
CA THR A 125 0.87 17.34 3.87
C THR A 125 1.76 16.42 3.06
N LEU A 126 1.53 16.21 1.77
CA LEU A 126 2.47 15.52 0.88
C LEU A 126 3.86 16.17 0.94
N SER A 127 3.92 17.51 0.86
CA SER A 127 5.19 18.24 0.91
C SER A 127 5.83 18.20 2.30
N ILE A 128 5.01 18.36 3.37
CA ILE A 128 5.47 18.28 4.75
C ILE A 128 6.03 16.89 5.05
N TYR A 129 5.31 15.82 4.70
CA TYR A 129 5.74 14.44 4.97
C TYR A 129 7.02 14.09 4.22
N ARG A 130 7.17 14.54 2.96
CA ARG A 130 8.43 14.40 2.22
C ARG A 130 9.58 15.15 2.88
N GLY A 131 9.36 16.40 3.31
CA GLY A 131 10.35 17.16 4.04
C GLY A 131 10.77 16.50 5.35
N LEU A 132 9.80 15.96 6.11
CA LEU A 132 10.06 15.21 7.34
C LEU A 132 10.87 13.95 7.09
N ILE A 133 10.66 13.22 5.99
CA ILE A 133 11.48 12.06 5.64
C ILE A 133 12.96 12.46 5.55
N TYR A 134 13.27 13.52 4.78
CA TYR A 134 14.65 14.01 4.67
C TYR A 134 15.22 14.49 6.00
N PHE A 135 14.40 15.17 6.80
CA PHE A 135 14.82 15.68 8.10
C PHE A 135 15.17 14.57 9.09
N VAL A 136 14.31 13.52 9.21
CA VAL A 136 14.53 12.43 10.17
C VAL A 136 15.59 11.44 9.71
N SER A 137 15.77 11.26 8.39
CA SER A 137 16.77 10.34 7.83
C SER A 137 18.14 10.98 7.62
N ASP A 138 18.25 12.30 7.75
CA ASP A 138 19.44 13.05 7.35
C ASP A 138 19.85 12.76 5.90
N GLY A 139 18.85 12.51 5.03
CA GLY A 139 19.03 12.12 3.63
C GLY A 139 19.56 10.69 3.43
N LYS A 140 19.70 9.90 4.48
CA LYS A 140 20.19 8.51 4.41
C LYS A 140 19.08 7.54 4.04
N GLN A 141 19.49 6.43 3.45
CA GLN A 141 18.62 5.28 3.18
C GLN A 141 18.93 4.19 4.21
N VAL A 142 17.90 3.46 4.62
CA VAL A 142 18.06 2.25 5.43
C VAL A 142 18.11 1.05 4.47
N TYR A 143 19.16 0.24 4.57
CA TYR A 143 19.38 -0.91 3.72
C TYR A 143 18.85 -2.18 4.38
N SER A 144 18.53 -3.20 3.56
CA SER A 144 17.98 -4.46 4.04
C SER A 144 18.87 -5.22 5.02
N ASN A 145 20.19 -5.05 4.93
CA ASN A 145 21.17 -5.65 5.85
C ASN A 145 21.22 -4.99 7.23
N GLU A 146 20.51 -3.90 7.44
CA GLU A 146 20.43 -3.19 8.72
C GLU A 146 19.23 -3.64 9.56
N PHE A 147 18.32 -4.45 8.99
CA PHE A 147 17.17 -4.99 9.72
C PHE A 147 17.54 -6.26 10.50
N SER A 148 16.80 -6.51 11.60
CA SER A 148 16.94 -7.74 12.37
C SER A 148 16.53 -8.98 11.54
N GLU A 149 17.06 -10.15 11.90
CA GLU A 149 16.72 -11.41 11.24
C GLU A 149 15.22 -11.72 11.30
N ASP A 150 14.56 -11.40 12.41
CA ASP A 150 13.12 -11.57 12.58
C ASP A 150 12.31 -10.70 11.61
N PHE A 151 12.78 -9.46 11.36
CA PHE A 151 12.14 -8.57 10.39
C PHE A 151 12.27 -9.11 8.96
N LEU A 152 13.46 -9.57 8.62
CA LEU A 152 13.72 -10.20 7.32
C LEU A 152 12.95 -11.52 7.17
N ALA A 153 12.84 -12.32 8.23
CA ALA A 153 12.07 -13.55 8.23
C ALA A 153 10.59 -13.31 7.89
N LEU A 154 9.97 -12.22 8.43
CA LEU A 154 8.59 -11.85 8.09
C LEU A 154 8.45 -11.50 6.61
N ILE A 155 9.40 -10.71 6.07
CA ILE A 155 9.37 -10.30 4.65
C ILE A 155 9.51 -11.51 3.73
N HIS A 156 10.37 -12.46 4.09
CA HIS A 156 10.62 -13.68 3.31
C HIS A 156 9.62 -14.81 3.58
N TYR A 157 8.73 -14.64 4.59
CA TYR A 157 7.72 -15.65 4.89
C TYR A 157 6.76 -15.84 3.72
N LYS A 158 6.64 -17.11 3.28
CA LYS A 158 5.73 -17.50 2.20
C LYS A 158 4.75 -18.56 2.71
N PHE A 159 3.48 -18.32 2.50
CA PHE A 159 2.43 -19.31 2.72
C PHE A 159 1.80 -19.66 1.37
N LEU A 160 1.69 -20.93 1.03
CA LEU A 160 1.27 -21.43 -0.28
C LEU A 160 2.06 -20.79 -1.46
N SER A 161 3.38 -20.64 -1.30
CA SER A 161 4.28 -20.00 -2.27
C SER A 161 4.04 -18.50 -2.51
N LEU A 162 3.14 -17.87 -1.76
CA LEU A 162 2.82 -16.44 -1.82
C LEU A 162 3.32 -15.72 -0.56
N SER A 163 3.76 -14.47 -0.71
CA SER A 163 4.30 -13.67 0.39
C SER A 163 3.25 -13.31 1.43
N PHE A 164 3.70 -13.01 2.65
CA PHE A 164 2.86 -12.46 3.70
C PHE A 164 2.09 -11.20 3.25
N LEU A 165 2.75 -10.32 2.46
CA LEU A 165 2.13 -9.10 1.94
C LEU A 165 0.93 -9.37 1.04
N PHE A 166 0.98 -10.43 0.23
CA PHE A 166 -0.17 -10.84 -0.60
C PHE A 166 -1.38 -11.21 0.27
N TRP A 167 -1.16 -12.01 1.30
CA TRP A 167 -2.24 -12.41 2.21
C TRP A 167 -2.77 -11.24 3.03
N LEU A 168 -1.91 -10.30 3.39
CA LEU A 168 -2.30 -9.04 4.03
C LEU A 168 -3.20 -8.21 3.09
N ALA A 169 -2.85 -8.09 1.81
CA ALA A 169 -3.68 -7.37 0.85
C ALA A 169 -5.06 -8.03 0.67
N VAL A 170 -5.12 -9.37 0.63
CA VAL A 170 -6.39 -10.11 0.60
C VAL A 170 -7.21 -9.86 1.87
N ALA A 171 -6.58 -9.88 3.05
CA ALA A 171 -7.27 -9.61 4.31
C ALA A 171 -7.82 -8.18 4.35
N VAL A 172 -7.03 -7.18 3.94
CA VAL A 172 -7.46 -5.77 3.84
C VAL A 172 -8.62 -5.63 2.86
N PHE A 173 -8.55 -6.30 1.69
CA PHE A 173 -9.65 -6.30 0.73
C PHE A 173 -10.95 -6.84 1.34
N ILE A 174 -10.89 -7.97 2.03
CA ILE A 174 -12.05 -8.58 2.69
C ILE A 174 -12.62 -7.63 3.76
N VAL A 175 -11.77 -7.03 4.59
CA VAL A 175 -12.19 -6.09 5.63
C VAL A 175 -12.91 -4.88 5.00
N ILE A 176 -12.32 -4.28 3.97
CA ILE A 176 -12.93 -3.14 3.28
C ILE A 176 -14.23 -3.54 2.58
N TYR A 177 -14.27 -4.70 1.94
CA TYR A 177 -15.49 -5.23 1.32
C TYR A 177 -16.63 -5.38 2.33
N VAL A 178 -16.36 -5.99 3.49
CA VAL A 178 -17.34 -6.15 4.56
C VAL A 178 -17.75 -4.79 5.11
N LEU A 179 -16.80 -3.90 5.34
CA LEU A 179 -17.05 -2.56 5.87
C LEU A 179 -17.97 -1.76 4.95
N LEU A 180 -17.72 -1.77 3.64
CA LEU A 180 -18.50 -1.00 2.67
C LEU A 180 -19.88 -1.61 2.42
N ASN A 181 -19.98 -2.93 2.29
CA ASN A 181 -21.24 -3.56 1.87
C ASN A 181 -22.13 -4.01 3.05
N HIS A 182 -21.54 -4.31 4.22
CA HIS A 182 -22.28 -4.95 5.33
C HIS A 182 -22.36 -4.08 6.58
N THR A 183 -21.78 -2.86 6.62
CA THR A 183 -21.87 -1.98 7.77
C THR A 183 -22.72 -0.74 7.51
N ARG A 184 -23.18 -0.08 8.60
CA ARG A 184 -23.87 1.21 8.54
C ARG A 184 -22.96 2.32 8.00
N PHE A 185 -21.65 2.20 8.27
CA PHE A 185 -20.65 3.16 7.79
C PHE A 185 -20.59 3.16 6.26
N GLY A 186 -20.44 1.99 5.64
CA GLY A 186 -20.38 1.89 4.18
C GLY A 186 -21.65 2.35 3.46
N ARG A 187 -22.82 2.17 4.09
CA ARG A 187 -24.09 2.65 3.51
C ARG A 187 -24.29 4.16 3.61
N ASN A 188 -23.52 4.83 4.43
CA ASN A 188 -23.61 6.28 4.65
C ASN A 188 -22.50 7.07 3.94
N LEU A 189 -21.56 6.38 3.27
CA LEU A 189 -20.54 6.96 2.39
C LEU A 189 -21.15 7.31 1.03
#